data_0cdcf630821fa8383bea381eeb174343
#
_entry.id   0cdcf630821fa8383bea381eeb174343
#
_cell.length_a   1.000
_cell.length_b   1.000
_cell.length_c   1.000
_cell.angle_alpha   90.00
_cell.angle_beta   90.00
_cell.angle_gamma   90.00
#
_symmetry.space_group_name_H-M   'P 1'
#
loop_
_entity.id
_entity.type
_entity.pdbx_description
1 polymer ?
#
loop_
_entity_poly.entity_id
_entity_poly.type
_entity_poly.pdbx_seq_one_letter_code
_entity_poly.pdbx_strand_id
1 'polypeptide(L)' 'MAIYVTLNRILEQRGVTLTELSDRLGMTLANLSILKTNKARAIRFSTLDALCRELDCEPGDLLAYEED' A
#
# COMPACT_ATOMS: atom_id res chain seq x y z
N MET A 1 -13.33 -8.79 5.44
CA MET A 1 -12.81 -9.13 4.12
C MET A 1 -11.59 -10.01 4.29
N ALA A 2 -11.50 -11.08 3.51
CA ALA A 2 -10.43 -12.07 3.66
C ALA A 2 -9.05 -11.50 3.29
N ILE A 3 -8.97 -10.69 2.25
CA ILE A 3 -7.72 -10.04 1.86
C ILE A 3 -7.78 -8.57 2.23
N TYR A 4 -6.71 -8.08 2.83
CA TYR A 4 -6.63 -6.68 3.23
C TYR A 4 -5.21 -6.13 3.02
N VAL A 5 -5.13 -4.79 2.98
CA VAL A 5 -3.88 -4.08 2.73
C VAL A 5 -3.17 -3.80 4.04
N THR A 6 -1.86 -4.09 4.08
CA THR A 6 -1.02 -3.84 5.25
C THR A 6 -0.01 -2.73 4.98
N LEU A 7 -0.38 -1.76 4.14
CA LEU A 7 0.50 -0.66 3.74
C LEU A 7 1.01 0.14 4.94
N ASN A 8 0.15 0.39 5.92
CA ASN A 8 0.53 1.17 7.09
C ASN A 8 1.72 0.56 7.83
N ARG A 9 1.74 -0.76 7.96
CA ARG A 9 2.83 -1.47 8.64
C ARG A 9 4.15 -1.27 7.91
N ILE A 10 4.14 -1.36 6.58
CA ILE A 10 5.35 -1.20 5.78
C ILE A 10 5.84 0.25 5.83
N LEU A 11 4.94 1.21 5.79
CA LEU A 11 5.31 2.63 5.92
C LEU A 11 6.03 2.87 7.24
N GLU A 12 5.52 2.31 8.35
CA GLU A 12 6.18 2.42 9.64
C GLU A 12 7.55 1.75 9.65
N GLN A 13 7.65 0.56 9.09
CA GLN A 13 8.92 -0.18 9.04
C GLN A 13 9.98 0.54 8.23
N ARG A 14 9.59 1.22 7.17
CA ARG A 14 10.52 1.93 6.29
C ARG A 14 10.72 3.40 6.68
N GLY A 15 9.96 3.91 7.66
CA GLY A 15 10.03 5.29 8.07
C GLY A 15 9.61 6.26 6.97
N VAL A 16 8.62 5.87 6.16
CA VAL A 16 8.12 6.66 5.03
C VAL A 16 6.71 7.14 5.37
N THR A 17 6.46 8.43 5.16
CA THR A 17 5.12 8.98 5.36
C THR A 17 4.27 8.79 4.10
N LEU A 18 2.96 8.86 4.27
CA LEU A 18 2.04 8.77 3.13
C LEU A 18 2.27 9.92 2.14
N THR A 19 2.60 11.10 2.65
CA THR A 19 2.92 12.27 1.82
C THR A 19 4.15 12.01 0.94
N GLU A 20 5.21 11.46 1.54
CA GLU A 20 6.42 11.12 0.79
C GLU A 20 6.13 10.08 -0.28
N LEU A 21 5.34 9.08 0.04
CA LEU A 21 4.97 8.04 -0.90
C LEU A 21 4.15 8.62 -2.06
N SER A 22 3.23 9.51 -1.76
CA SER A 22 2.44 10.23 -2.76
C SER A 22 3.34 10.95 -3.76
N ASP A 23 4.34 11.68 -3.27
CA ASP A 23 5.28 12.40 -4.11
C ASP A 23 6.09 11.46 -5.01
N ARG A 24 6.56 10.36 -4.43
CA ARG A 24 7.40 9.39 -5.17
C ARG A 24 6.64 8.66 -6.26
N LEU A 25 5.38 8.35 -6.00
CA LEU A 25 4.56 7.56 -6.93
C LEU A 25 3.76 8.42 -7.91
N GLY A 26 3.62 9.71 -7.63
CA GLY A 26 2.74 10.56 -8.43
C GLY A 26 1.26 10.23 -8.22
N MET A 27 0.92 9.57 -7.11
CA MET A 27 -0.46 9.29 -6.74
C MET A 27 -0.97 10.33 -5.76
N THR A 28 -2.27 10.57 -5.77
CA THR A 28 -2.85 11.50 -4.80
C THR A 28 -2.87 10.90 -3.41
N LEU A 29 -2.79 11.76 -2.39
CA LEU A 29 -2.93 11.34 -1.01
C LEU A 29 -4.27 10.64 -0.77
N ALA A 30 -5.33 11.13 -1.43
CA ALA A 30 -6.66 10.53 -1.31
C ALA A 30 -6.66 9.07 -1.77
N ASN A 31 -6.03 8.78 -2.91
CA ASN A 31 -5.95 7.42 -3.43
C ASN A 31 -5.13 6.51 -2.52
N LEU A 32 -4.00 7.00 -2.01
CA LEU A 32 -3.19 6.22 -1.08
C LEU A 32 -3.91 5.99 0.24
N SER A 33 -4.66 6.98 0.71
CA SER A 33 -5.46 6.85 1.93
C SER A 33 -6.53 5.78 1.78
N ILE A 34 -7.15 5.68 0.61
CA ILE A 34 -8.13 4.63 0.33
C ILE A 34 -7.49 3.24 0.46
N LEU A 35 -6.28 3.07 -0.05
CA LEU A 35 -5.54 1.81 0.11
C LEU A 35 -5.18 1.55 1.57
N LYS A 36 -4.62 2.57 2.24
CA LYS A 36 -4.15 2.45 3.62
C LYS A 36 -5.28 2.07 4.58
N THR A 37 -6.48 2.59 4.36
CA THR A 37 -7.62 2.37 5.24
C THR A 37 -8.48 1.17 4.83
N ASN A 38 -8.02 0.39 3.87
CA ASN A 38 -8.71 -0.80 3.39
C ASN A 38 -10.09 -0.54 2.79
N LYS A 39 -10.28 0.64 2.21
CA LYS A 39 -11.51 1.00 1.52
C LYS A 39 -11.46 0.65 0.03
N ALA A 40 -10.28 0.34 -0.49
CA ALA A 40 -10.14 -0.07 -1.88
C ALA A 40 -10.66 -1.48 -2.07
N ARG A 41 -11.34 -1.72 -3.19
CA ARG A 41 -11.84 -3.05 -3.56
C ARG A 41 -10.96 -3.75 -4.58
N ALA A 42 -10.02 -3.01 -5.15
CA ALA A 42 -9.10 -3.53 -6.15
C ALA A 42 -7.82 -2.73 -6.11
N ILE A 43 -6.75 -3.36 -6.54
CA ILE A 43 -5.47 -2.69 -6.73
C ILE A 43 -4.90 -3.18 -8.06
N ARG A 44 -4.41 -2.26 -8.87
CA ARG A 44 -3.80 -2.60 -10.15
C ARG A 44 -2.41 -3.18 -9.91
N PHE A 45 -2.02 -4.13 -10.73
CA PHE A 45 -0.67 -4.68 -10.64
C PHE A 45 0.40 -3.61 -10.85
N SER A 46 0.14 -2.62 -11.71
CA SER A 46 1.07 -1.49 -11.90
C SER A 46 1.27 -0.68 -10.63
N THR A 47 0.20 -0.46 -9.87
CA THR A 47 0.27 0.23 -8.58
C THR A 47 1.03 -0.61 -7.56
N LEU A 48 0.72 -1.89 -7.50
CA LEU A 48 1.39 -2.82 -6.59
C LEU A 48 2.88 -2.90 -6.88
N ASP A 49 3.25 -2.96 -8.17
CA ASP A 49 4.65 -2.97 -8.60
C ASP A 49 5.37 -1.70 -8.15
N ALA A 50 4.75 -0.54 -8.34
CA ALA A 50 5.33 0.74 -7.96
C ALA A 50 5.53 0.83 -6.44
N LEU A 51 4.55 0.36 -5.66
CA LEU A 51 4.66 0.33 -4.21
C LEU A 51 5.81 -0.57 -3.74
N CYS A 52 5.94 -1.75 -4.32
CA CYS A 52 7.03 -2.67 -4.00
C CYS A 52 8.38 -2.05 -4.31
N ARG A 53 8.50 -1.37 -5.44
CA ARG A 53 9.75 -0.73 -5.86
C ARG A 53 10.14 0.40 -4.91
N GLU A 54 9.19 1.27 -4.59
CA GLU A 54 9.47 2.43 -3.74
C GLU A 54 9.72 2.06 -2.28
N LEU A 55 9.07 1.02 -1.79
CA LEU A 55 9.20 0.59 -0.41
C LEU A 55 10.17 -0.56 -0.22
N ASP A 56 10.79 -1.03 -1.31
CA ASP A 56 11.73 -2.15 -1.30
C ASP A 56 11.13 -3.34 -0.54
N CYS A 57 9.98 -3.78 -1.01
CA CYS A 57 9.24 -4.88 -0.40
C CYS A 57 8.58 -5.76 -1.44
N GLU A 58 7.99 -6.85 -1.00
CA GLU A 58 7.26 -7.78 -1.86
C GLU A 58 5.75 -7.58 -1.71
N PRO A 59 4.95 -8.05 -2.67
CA PRO A 59 3.49 -7.96 -2.55
C PRO A 59 2.95 -8.57 -1.27
N GLY A 60 3.57 -9.65 -0.78
CA GLY A 60 3.17 -10.27 0.48
C GLY A 60 3.39 -9.39 1.71
N ASP A 61 4.19 -8.34 1.58
CA ASP A 61 4.38 -7.36 2.65
C ASP A 61 3.27 -6.30 2.65
N LEU A 62 2.57 -6.15 1.52
CA LEU A 62 1.54 -5.13 1.33
C LEU A 62 0.13 -5.68 1.44
N LEU A 63 -0.03 -6.98 1.29
CA LEU A 63 -1.32 -7.66 1.30
C LEU A 63 -1.27 -8.81 2.29
N ALA A 64 -2.39 -9.05 2.97
CA ALA A 64 -2.51 -10.16 3.89
C ALA A 64 -3.85 -10.86 3.69
N TYR A 65 -3.91 -12.12 4.06
CA TYR A 65 -5.13 -12.91 4.02
C TYR A 65 -5.48 -13.32 5.45
N GLU A 66 -6.73 -13.17 5.79
CA GLU A 66 -7.24 -13.59 7.08
C GLU A 66 -8.51 -14.40 6.85
N GLU A 67 -8.55 -15.59 7.39
CA GLU A 67 -9.69 -16.47 7.27
C GLU A 67 -10.82 -15.97 8.18
N ASP A 68 -12.04 -15.90 7.63
CA ASP A 68 -13.21 -15.44 8.38
C ASP A 68 -13.68 -16.42 9.44
#